data_0de85f83fcbd66ba7e4096bb442146ab
#
_entry.id   0de85f83fcbd66ba7e4096bb442146ab
#
_cell.length_a   1.000
_cell.length_b   1.000
_cell.length_c   1.000
_cell.angle_alpha   90.00
_cell.angle_beta   90.00
_cell.angle_gamma   90.00
#
_symmetry.space_group_name_H-M   'P 1'
#
loop_
_entity.id
_entity.type
_entity.pdbx_description
1 polymer ?
#
loop_
_entity_poly.entity_id
_entity_poly.type
_entity_poly.pdbx_seq_one_letter_code
_entity_poly.pdbx_strand_id
1 'polypeptide(L)'
;MPAHFQRARNEEQRAVRRQAILDTAAAMLTDMPVAEVSLNALSRRVCLAKSNVLRYFESREEILLELLDAESRAWLDHLARELPTAVGADAPPATRGDGLAAVLARSLATRPVLCDLISAQAAVLERNVSPAVALTYKRAALANAEVLAGLVRGCVPELDERGALRLAGAVFLTAGSVWTHAHPSSAVRAAYEADPALAEMRLDFTETLQEVLEVFAAGLLARRRVD
;
A
#
# COMPACT_ATOMS: atom_id res chain seq x y z
N MET A 1 27.61 -31.78 16.66
CA MET A 1 27.28 -30.48 17.26
C MET A 1 27.74 -29.25 16.45
N PRO A 2 28.72 -29.24 15.49
CA PRO A 2 29.08 -28.00 14.76
C PRO A 2 28.15 -27.62 13.59
N ALA A 3 27.51 -28.56 12.92
CA ALA A 3 26.74 -28.27 11.69
C ALA A 3 25.43 -27.46 11.90
N HIS A 4 24.77 -27.63 13.03
CA HIS A 4 23.53 -26.89 13.36
C HIS A 4 23.82 -25.42 13.68
N PHE A 5 24.92 -25.13 14.37
CA PHE A 5 25.33 -23.78 14.74
C PHE A 5 25.81 -22.98 13.51
N GLN A 6 26.47 -23.63 12.58
CA GLN A 6 26.94 -23.02 11.34
C GLN A 6 25.77 -22.71 10.37
N ARG A 7 24.73 -23.56 10.35
CA ARG A 7 23.51 -23.34 9.59
C ARG A 7 22.71 -22.13 10.13
N ALA A 8 22.48 -22.05 11.44
CA ALA A 8 21.79 -20.95 12.08
C ALA A 8 22.52 -19.61 11.84
N ARG A 9 23.84 -19.58 11.95
CA ARG A 9 24.66 -18.38 11.67
C ARG A 9 24.58 -17.94 10.19
N ASN A 10 24.53 -18.90 9.27
CA ASN A 10 24.37 -18.59 7.84
C ASN A 10 22.98 -18.06 7.51
N GLU A 11 21.93 -18.59 8.16
CA GLU A 11 20.55 -18.12 8.00
C GLU A 11 20.38 -16.70 8.58
N GLU A 12 20.95 -16.44 9.74
CA GLU A 12 20.96 -15.10 10.35
C GLU A 12 21.69 -14.08 9.47
N GLN A 13 22.88 -14.41 8.96
CA GLN A 13 23.63 -13.55 8.03
C GLN A 13 22.85 -13.32 6.72
N ARG A 14 22.12 -14.34 6.25
CA ARG A 14 21.26 -14.19 5.07
C ARG A 14 20.10 -13.25 5.32
N ALA A 15 19.45 -13.35 6.48
CA ALA A 15 18.35 -12.46 6.88
C ALA A 15 18.84 -11.01 7.01
N VAL A 16 19.98 -10.76 7.66
CA VAL A 16 20.59 -9.42 7.77
C VAL A 16 20.88 -8.82 6.39
N ARG A 17 21.42 -9.61 5.46
CA ARG A 17 21.68 -9.13 4.10
C ARG A 17 20.42 -8.84 3.32
N ARG A 18 19.42 -9.70 3.46
CA ARG A 18 18.11 -9.50 2.85
C ARG A 18 17.48 -8.20 3.35
N GLN A 19 17.51 -7.96 4.65
CA GLN A 19 17.00 -6.72 5.25
C GLN A 19 17.74 -5.48 4.75
N ALA A 20 19.07 -5.51 4.67
CA ALA A 20 19.85 -4.40 4.15
C ALA A 20 19.49 -4.03 2.69
N ILE A 21 19.12 -5.02 1.86
CA ILE A 21 18.63 -4.77 0.50
C ILE A 21 17.27 -4.09 0.54
N LEU A 22 16.34 -4.54 1.39
CA LEU A 22 15.03 -3.94 1.57
C LEU A 22 15.12 -2.50 2.10
N ASP A 23 15.94 -2.27 3.13
CA ASP A 23 16.17 -0.93 3.70
C ASP A 23 16.73 0.04 2.67
N THR A 24 17.67 -0.46 1.83
CA THR A 24 18.23 0.35 0.73
C THR A 24 17.16 0.68 -0.33
N ALA A 25 16.31 -0.28 -0.68
CA ALA A 25 15.24 -0.05 -1.64
C ALA A 25 14.17 0.91 -1.07
N ALA A 26 13.82 0.78 0.22
CA ALA A 26 12.93 1.72 0.90
C ALA A 26 13.49 3.14 0.90
N ALA A 27 14.79 3.30 1.23
CA ALA A 27 15.46 4.60 1.18
C ALA A 27 15.52 5.18 -0.24
N MET A 28 15.61 4.36 -1.29
CA MET A 28 15.53 4.84 -2.68
C MET A 28 14.15 5.40 -3.02
N LEU A 29 13.08 4.77 -2.53
CA LEU A 29 11.70 5.19 -2.78
C LEU A 29 11.32 6.50 -2.08
N THR A 30 12.12 7.00 -1.14
CA THR A 30 11.95 8.36 -0.62
C THR A 30 12.48 9.43 -1.57
N ASP A 31 13.42 9.06 -2.45
CA ASP A 31 14.12 9.99 -3.34
C ASP A 31 13.59 9.92 -4.79
N MET A 32 13.00 8.80 -5.19
CA MET A 32 12.58 8.54 -6.58
C MET A 32 11.35 7.63 -6.66
N PRO A 33 10.50 7.77 -7.69
CA PRO A 33 9.33 6.91 -7.87
C PRO A 33 9.72 5.46 -8.16
N VAL A 34 8.78 4.52 -7.89
CA VAL A 34 8.93 3.08 -8.14
C VAL A 34 9.43 2.79 -9.56
N ALA A 35 8.96 3.55 -10.55
CA ALA A 35 9.35 3.35 -11.95
C ALA A 35 10.86 3.51 -12.21
N GLU A 36 11.55 4.34 -11.42
CA GLU A 36 12.98 4.65 -11.57
C GLU A 36 13.89 3.72 -10.76
N VAL A 37 13.36 3.00 -9.77
CA VAL A 37 14.14 2.04 -8.97
C VAL A 37 14.52 0.85 -9.84
N SER A 38 15.72 0.79 -10.33
CA SER A 38 16.24 -0.36 -11.09
C SER A 38 17.11 -1.28 -10.23
N LEU A 39 17.19 -2.57 -10.61
CA LEU A 39 18.07 -3.51 -9.90
C LEU A 39 19.55 -3.08 -9.98
N ASN A 40 19.95 -2.40 -11.07
CA ASN A 40 21.31 -1.86 -11.20
C ASN A 40 21.55 -0.67 -10.26
N ALA A 41 20.58 0.23 -10.10
CA ALA A 41 20.68 1.34 -9.16
C ALA A 41 20.73 0.83 -7.72
N LEU A 42 19.86 -0.12 -7.37
CA LEU A 42 19.81 -0.76 -6.07
C LEU A 42 21.15 -1.48 -5.73
N SER A 43 21.66 -2.29 -6.66
CA SER A 43 22.92 -3.03 -6.44
C SER A 43 24.10 -2.11 -6.19
N ARG A 44 24.17 -0.97 -6.89
CA ARG A 44 25.20 0.06 -6.63
C ARG A 44 25.04 0.68 -5.25
N ARG A 45 23.79 1.03 -4.85
CA ARG A 45 23.53 1.71 -3.57
C ARG A 45 23.77 0.80 -2.36
N VAL A 46 23.50 -0.51 -2.48
CA VAL A 46 23.78 -1.51 -1.43
C VAL A 46 25.23 -2.04 -1.46
N CYS A 47 26.06 -1.55 -2.38
CA CYS A 47 27.45 -1.98 -2.59
C CYS A 47 27.59 -3.50 -2.83
N LEU A 48 26.65 -4.10 -3.58
CA LEU A 48 26.68 -5.50 -3.98
C LEU A 48 26.68 -5.63 -5.51
N ALA A 49 27.33 -6.67 -6.04
CA ALA A 49 27.13 -7.03 -7.44
C ALA A 49 25.65 -7.45 -7.67
N LYS A 50 25.08 -7.14 -8.84
CA LYS A 50 23.72 -7.52 -9.22
C LYS A 50 23.44 -9.02 -9.02
N SER A 51 24.41 -9.88 -9.38
CA SER A 51 24.34 -11.32 -9.16
C SER A 51 24.24 -11.71 -7.68
N ASN A 52 24.82 -10.91 -6.79
CA ASN A 52 24.71 -11.14 -5.35
C ASN A 52 23.33 -10.72 -4.81
N VAL A 53 22.72 -9.65 -5.32
CA VAL A 53 21.34 -9.29 -4.98
C VAL A 53 20.39 -10.39 -5.41
N LEU A 54 20.57 -10.94 -6.63
CA LEU A 54 19.77 -12.03 -7.19
C LEU A 54 19.92 -13.39 -6.48
N ARG A 55 20.82 -13.50 -5.50
CA ARG A 55 20.88 -14.67 -4.58
C ARG A 55 19.86 -14.58 -3.44
N TYR A 56 19.33 -13.39 -3.18
CA TYR A 56 18.39 -13.10 -2.10
C TYR A 56 16.96 -12.87 -2.60
N PHE A 57 16.82 -12.33 -3.82
CA PHE A 57 15.56 -12.02 -4.47
C PHE A 57 15.63 -12.44 -5.93
N GLU A 58 14.57 -13.00 -6.49
CA GLU A 58 14.57 -13.43 -7.90
C GLU A 58 14.52 -12.22 -8.86
N SER A 59 13.94 -11.10 -8.41
CA SER A 59 13.75 -9.90 -9.23
C SER A 59 13.66 -8.62 -8.40
N ARG A 60 13.73 -7.47 -9.07
CA ARG A 60 13.39 -6.16 -8.49
C ARG A 60 11.96 -6.14 -7.96
N GLU A 61 11.07 -6.74 -8.70
CA GLU A 61 9.65 -6.78 -8.41
C GLU A 61 9.37 -7.53 -7.11
N GLU A 62 10.06 -8.64 -6.84
CA GLU A 62 9.98 -9.33 -5.55
C GLU A 62 10.36 -8.41 -4.38
N ILE A 63 11.46 -7.63 -4.54
CA ILE A 63 11.89 -6.68 -3.51
C ILE A 63 10.80 -5.63 -3.24
N LEU A 64 10.22 -5.08 -4.30
CA LEU A 64 9.20 -4.02 -4.21
C LEU A 64 7.86 -4.55 -3.68
N LEU A 65 7.48 -5.78 -4.00
CA LEU A 65 6.28 -6.42 -3.44
C LEU A 65 6.45 -6.75 -1.95
N GLU A 66 7.64 -7.12 -1.52
CA GLU A 66 7.94 -7.34 -0.09
C GLU A 66 7.92 -6.02 0.68
N LEU A 67 8.42 -4.93 0.09
CA LEU A 67 8.29 -3.59 0.67
C LEU A 67 6.83 -3.13 0.74
N LEU A 68 6.04 -3.39 -0.30
CA LEU A 68 4.61 -3.09 -0.29
C LEU A 68 3.89 -3.78 0.87
N ASP A 69 4.21 -5.05 1.13
CA ASP A 69 3.66 -5.77 2.28
C ASP A 69 4.11 -5.15 3.62
N ALA A 70 5.40 -4.84 3.76
CA ALA A 70 5.94 -4.23 4.98
C ALA A 70 5.32 -2.84 5.26
N GLU A 71 5.22 -1.99 4.25
CA GLU A 71 4.60 -0.67 4.35
C GLU A 71 3.09 -0.76 4.65
N SER A 72 2.40 -1.74 4.04
CA SER A 72 0.99 -1.99 4.31
C SER A 72 0.77 -2.38 5.78
N ARG A 73 1.58 -3.30 6.31
CA ARG A 73 1.51 -3.71 7.72
C ARG A 73 1.79 -2.54 8.67
N ALA A 74 2.83 -1.76 8.39
CA ALA A 74 3.16 -0.57 9.21
C ALA A 74 2.02 0.47 9.20
N TRP A 75 1.34 0.63 8.06
CA TRP A 75 0.16 1.47 7.97
C TRP A 75 -1.03 0.91 8.76
N LEU A 76 -1.30 -0.38 8.68
CA LEU A 76 -2.38 -1.04 9.43
C LEU A 76 -2.16 -0.97 10.95
N ASP A 77 -0.92 -1.13 11.40
CA ASP A 77 -0.53 -0.95 12.80
C ASP A 77 -0.76 0.50 13.27
N HIS A 78 -0.51 1.48 12.41
CA HIS A 78 -0.82 2.88 12.70
C HIS A 78 -2.34 3.09 12.81
N LEU A 79 -3.12 2.61 11.86
CA LEU A 79 -4.58 2.70 11.88
C LEU A 79 -5.20 2.05 13.11
N ALA A 80 -4.68 0.91 13.55
CA ALA A 80 -5.16 0.22 14.74
C ALA A 80 -5.06 1.09 16.02
N ARG A 81 -4.10 2.00 16.06
CA ARG A 81 -3.93 2.95 17.16
C ARG A 81 -4.76 4.22 16.99
N GLU A 82 -4.93 4.70 15.75
CA GLU A 82 -5.60 5.98 15.47
C GLU A 82 -7.12 5.86 15.46
N LEU A 83 -7.65 4.84 14.78
CA LEU A 83 -9.09 4.70 14.53
C LEU A 83 -9.97 4.71 15.79
N PRO A 84 -9.61 4.04 16.91
CA PRO A 84 -10.45 4.01 18.11
C PRO A 84 -10.70 5.39 18.73
N THR A 85 -9.79 6.33 18.50
CA THR A 85 -9.90 7.70 19.04
C THR A 85 -10.44 8.71 18.02
N ALA A 86 -10.25 8.42 16.73
CA ALA A 86 -10.64 9.34 15.66
C ALA A 86 -12.07 9.15 15.16
N VAL A 87 -12.64 7.94 15.31
CA VAL A 87 -14.00 7.63 14.90
C VAL A 87 -14.88 7.47 16.14
N GLY A 88 -15.79 8.42 16.36
CA GLY A 88 -16.66 8.43 17.53
C GLY A 88 -17.64 7.24 17.52
N ALA A 89 -17.54 6.35 18.53
CA ALA A 89 -18.32 5.11 18.60
C ALA A 89 -19.85 5.35 18.67
N ASP A 90 -20.26 6.46 19.30
CA ASP A 90 -21.69 6.81 19.52
C ASP A 90 -22.32 7.58 18.33
N ALA A 91 -21.52 7.91 17.29
CA ALA A 91 -22.02 8.62 16.14
C ALA A 91 -22.91 7.70 15.25
N PRO A 92 -23.83 8.26 14.46
CA PRO A 92 -24.61 7.50 13.49
C PRO A 92 -23.70 6.73 12.50
N PRO A 93 -24.13 5.57 11.98
CA PRO A 93 -23.31 4.73 11.09
C PRO A 93 -22.74 5.47 9.87
N ALA A 94 -23.52 6.37 9.27
CA ALA A 94 -23.04 7.20 8.14
C ALA A 94 -21.88 8.10 8.58
N THR A 95 -22.03 8.83 9.67
CA THR A 95 -20.98 9.72 10.22
C THR A 95 -19.71 8.94 10.60
N ARG A 96 -19.85 7.72 11.11
CA ARG A 96 -18.69 6.84 11.37
C ARG A 96 -18.02 6.39 10.08
N GLY A 97 -18.81 6.11 9.03
CA GLY A 97 -18.30 5.81 7.70
C GLY A 97 -17.47 6.96 7.11
N ASP A 98 -17.98 8.18 7.22
CA ASP A 98 -17.30 9.40 6.76
C ASP A 98 -16.03 9.66 7.58
N GLY A 99 -16.10 9.52 8.91
CA GLY A 99 -14.93 9.64 9.79
C GLY A 99 -13.85 8.62 9.46
N LEU A 100 -14.24 7.38 9.20
CA LEU A 100 -13.32 6.32 8.77
C LEU A 100 -12.66 6.68 7.43
N ALA A 101 -13.44 7.11 6.42
CA ALA A 101 -12.93 7.52 5.11
C ALA A 101 -11.91 8.67 5.24
N ALA A 102 -12.22 9.66 6.07
CA ALA A 102 -11.32 10.77 6.34
C ALA A 102 -9.99 10.34 6.97
N VAL A 103 -10.01 9.42 7.95
CA VAL A 103 -8.78 8.87 8.58
C VAL A 103 -7.98 8.09 7.56
N LEU A 104 -8.61 7.21 6.78
CA LEU A 104 -7.94 6.41 5.75
C LEU A 104 -7.25 7.29 4.72
N ALA A 105 -7.94 8.30 4.18
CA ALA A 105 -7.38 9.20 3.17
C ALA A 105 -6.19 10.01 3.73
N ARG A 106 -6.33 10.63 4.90
CA ARG A 106 -5.24 11.42 5.53
C ARG A 106 -4.04 10.54 5.89
N SER A 107 -4.27 9.36 6.45
CA SER A 107 -3.18 8.47 6.84
C SER A 107 -2.39 7.95 5.64
N LEU A 108 -3.04 7.70 4.49
CA LEU A 108 -2.37 7.34 3.24
C LEU A 108 -1.62 8.53 2.63
N ALA A 109 -2.18 9.75 2.69
CA ALA A 109 -1.51 10.95 2.18
C ALA A 109 -0.14 11.20 2.83
N THR A 110 0.06 10.75 4.07
CA THR A 110 1.35 10.84 4.77
C THR A 110 2.32 9.71 4.42
N ARG A 111 1.95 8.80 3.50
CA ARG A 111 2.71 7.59 3.13
C ARG A 111 2.95 7.48 1.62
N PRO A 112 3.70 8.43 1.04
CA PRO A 112 3.91 8.49 -0.41
C PRO A 112 4.52 7.20 -0.97
N VAL A 113 5.46 6.57 -0.25
CA VAL A 113 6.09 5.31 -0.67
C VAL A 113 5.06 4.18 -0.79
N LEU A 114 4.17 4.04 0.20
CA LEU A 114 3.09 3.06 0.16
C LEU A 114 2.16 3.30 -1.03
N CYS A 115 1.73 4.55 -1.23
CA CYS A 115 0.81 4.90 -2.32
C CYS A 115 1.44 4.67 -3.70
N ASP A 116 2.74 4.98 -3.88
CA ASP A 116 3.45 4.75 -5.13
C ASP A 116 3.63 3.25 -5.41
N LEU A 117 3.93 2.44 -4.39
CA LEU A 117 3.98 0.98 -4.50
C LEU A 117 2.62 0.37 -4.86
N ILE A 118 1.52 0.83 -4.23
CA ILE A 118 0.16 0.40 -4.55
C ILE A 118 -0.17 0.74 -6.01
N SER A 119 0.17 1.94 -6.47
CA SER A 119 -0.11 2.38 -7.83
C SER A 119 0.61 1.55 -8.90
N ALA A 120 1.83 1.12 -8.61
CA ALA A 120 2.64 0.30 -9.51
C ALA A 120 2.31 -1.20 -9.46
N GLN A 121 1.60 -1.66 -8.44
CA GLN A 121 1.41 -3.08 -8.11
C GLN A 121 0.92 -3.91 -9.30
N ALA A 122 -0.30 -3.67 -9.79
CA ALA A 122 -0.94 -4.53 -10.78
C ALA A 122 -0.33 -4.36 -12.19
N ALA A 123 0.05 -3.13 -12.54
CA ALA A 123 0.53 -2.83 -13.88
C ALA A 123 1.99 -3.22 -14.10
N VAL A 124 2.81 -3.20 -13.07
CA VAL A 124 4.27 -3.37 -13.15
C VAL A 124 4.75 -4.55 -12.31
N LEU A 125 4.50 -4.53 -11.00
CA LEU A 125 5.16 -5.45 -10.07
C LEU A 125 4.69 -6.90 -10.24
N GLU A 126 3.40 -7.13 -10.45
CA GLU A 126 2.84 -8.49 -10.56
C GLU A 126 3.11 -9.16 -11.93
N ARG A 127 3.54 -8.40 -12.94
CA ARG A 127 3.73 -8.96 -14.30
C ARG A 127 5.05 -9.69 -14.50
N ASN A 128 6.06 -9.39 -13.69
CA ASN A 128 7.43 -9.84 -13.90
C ASN A 128 7.95 -10.65 -12.71
N VAL A 129 7.08 -11.47 -12.10
CA VAL A 129 7.43 -12.35 -10.98
C VAL A 129 7.05 -13.80 -11.27
N SER A 130 7.71 -14.74 -10.60
CA SER A 130 7.33 -16.15 -10.66
C SER A 130 5.98 -16.40 -9.99
N PRO A 131 5.31 -17.53 -10.33
CA PRO A 131 4.10 -17.96 -9.62
C PRO A 131 4.30 -18.11 -8.10
N ALA A 132 5.50 -18.48 -7.65
CA ALA A 132 5.81 -18.64 -6.24
C ALA A 132 5.82 -17.28 -5.51
N VAL A 133 6.48 -16.28 -6.07
CA VAL A 133 6.49 -14.90 -5.55
C VAL A 133 5.08 -14.31 -5.58
N ALA A 134 4.36 -14.48 -6.70
CA ALA A 134 2.98 -14.01 -6.82
C ALA A 134 2.07 -14.63 -5.75
N LEU A 135 2.18 -15.93 -5.50
CA LEU A 135 1.41 -16.64 -4.46
C LEU A 135 1.71 -16.10 -3.07
N THR A 136 3.00 -15.92 -2.74
CA THR A 136 3.43 -15.37 -1.44
C THR A 136 2.87 -13.98 -1.23
N TYR A 137 3.03 -13.11 -2.22
CA TYR A 137 2.51 -11.75 -2.19
C TYR A 137 0.97 -11.71 -2.06
N LYS A 138 0.23 -12.49 -2.87
CA LYS A 138 -1.24 -12.49 -2.81
C LYS A 138 -1.79 -12.98 -1.46
N ARG A 139 -1.11 -13.93 -0.80
CA ARG A 139 -1.47 -14.33 0.56
C ARG A 139 -1.25 -13.21 1.57
N ALA A 140 -0.13 -12.51 1.49
CA ALA A 140 0.14 -11.36 2.34
C ALA A 140 -0.86 -10.22 2.10
N ALA A 141 -1.17 -9.90 0.85
CA ALA A 141 -2.16 -8.89 0.48
C ALA A 141 -3.57 -9.25 0.99
N LEU A 142 -3.97 -10.52 0.92
CA LEU A 142 -5.24 -10.98 1.49
C LEU A 142 -5.25 -10.80 3.02
N ALA A 143 -4.20 -11.21 3.71
CA ALA A 143 -4.09 -11.04 5.16
C ALA A 143 -4.16 -9.55 5.57
N ASN A 144 -3.48 -8.67 4.85
CA ASN A 144 -3.55 -7.22 5.07
C ASN A 144 -4.98 -6.68 4.85
N ALA A 145 -5.68 -7.14 3.82
CA ALA A 145 -7.08 -6.77 3.56
C ALA A 145 -8.03 -7.27 4.67
N GLU A 146 -7.81 -8.46 5.22
CA GLU A 146 -8.56 -9.01 6.35
C GLU A 146 -8.33 -8.19 7.64
N VAL A 147 -7.08 -7.79 7.92
CA VAL A 147 -6.76 -6.89 9.04
C VAL A 147 -7.50 -5.56 8.88
N LEU A 148 -7.43 -4.94 7.69
CA LEU A 148 -8.16 -3.69 7.43
C LEU A 148 -9.66 -3.86 7.59
N ALA A 149 -10.23 -4.96 7.09
CA ALA A 149 -11.66 -5.26 7.26
C ALA A 149 -12.06 -5.40 8.73
N GLY A 150 -11.18 -5.97 9.56
CA GLY A 150 -11.37 -6.01 11.02
C GLY A 150 -11.42 -4.61 11.64
N LEU A 151 -10.50 -3.73 11.25
CA LEU A 151 -10.49 -2.31 11.70
C LEU A 151 -11.74 -1.56 11.24
N VAL A 152 -12.15 -1.76 9.98
CA VAL A 152 -13.40 -1.20 9.43
C VAL A 152 -14.60 -1.61 10.28
N ARG A 153 -14.74 -2.90 10.62
CA ARG A 153 -15.84 -3.38 11.47
C ARG A 153 -15.77 -2.84 12.90
N GLY A 154 -14.57 -2.60 13.41
CA GLY A 154 -14.41 -1.93 14.70
C GLY A 154 -14.99 -0.52 14.71
N CYS A 155 -14.92 0.21 13.58
CA CYS A 155 -15.47 1.55 13.42
C CYS A 155 -16.95 1.54 12.99
N VAL A 156 -17.33 0.63 12.11
CA VAL A 156 -18.67 0.55 11.48
C VAL A 156 -19.19 -0.90 11.60
N PRO A 157 -19.62 -1.32 12.83
CA PRO A 157 -20.04 -2.68 13.10
C PRO A 157 -21.31 -3.10 12.32
N GLU A 158 -22.02 -2.16 11.72
CA GLU A 158 -23.15 -2.43 10.83
C GLU A 158 -22.75 -3.07 9.50
N LEU A 159 -21.48 -2.99 9.11
CA LEU A 159 -20.97 -3.72 7.97
C LEU A 159 -20.72 -5.18 8.37
N ASP A 160 -21.29 -6.10 7.60
CA ASP A 160 -20.93 -7.51 7.71
C ASP A 160 -19.46 -7.76 7.26
N GLU A 161 -18.97 -8.95 7.48
CA GLU A 161 -17.60 -9.33 7.12
C GLU A 161 -17.32 -9.11 5.63
N ARG A 162 -18.28 -9.44 4.78
CA ARG A 162 -18.18 -9.27 3.32
C ARG A 162 -18.17 -7.80 2.90
N GLY A 163 -19.01 -6.96 3.54
CA GLY A 163 -19.04 -5.52 3.31
C GLY A 163 -17.74 -4.85 3.72
N ALA A 164 -17.22 -5.19 4.90
CA ALA A 164 -15.95 -4.66 5.39
C ALA A 164 -14.76 -5.08 4.50
N LEU A 165 -14.72 -6.34 4.04
CA LEU A 165 -13.67 -6.79 3.12
C LEU A 165 -13.76 -6.08 1.76
N ARG A 166 -14.99 -5.80 1.27
CA ARG A 166 -15.18 -5.02 0.04
C ARG A 166 -14.69 -3.58 0.19
N LEU A 167 -14.96 -2.95 1.34
CA LEU A 167 -14.43 -1.61 1.61
C LEU A 167 -12.90 -1.63 1.69
N ALA A 168 -12.32 -2.60 2.39
CA ALA A 168 -10.87 -2.77 2.46
C ALA A 168 -10.23 -2.95 1.07
N GLY A 169 -10.83 -3.78 0.20
CA GLY A 169 -10.39 -3.92 -1.19
C GLY A 169 -10.52 -2.62 -2.00
N ALA A 170 -11.63 -1.89 -1.81
CA ALA A 170 -11.84 -0.60 -2.46
C ALA A 170 -10.78 0.42 -2.06
N VAL A 171 -10.35 0.47 -0.78
CA VAL A 171 -9.28 1.37 -0.32
C VAL A 171 -8.00 1.16 -1.12
N PHE A 172 -7.50 -0.08 -1.23
CA PHE A 172 -6.27 -0.35 -1.98
C PHE A 172 -6.41 -0.04 -3.48
N LEU A 173 -7.54 -0.41 -4.09
CA LEU A 173 -7.78 -0.16 -5.52
C LEU A 173 -7.88 1.32 -5.84
N THR A 174 -8.62 2.08 -5.03
CA THR A 174 -8.83 3.51 -5.28
C THR A 174 -7.62 4.34 -4.89
N ALA A 175 -6.91 4.02 -3.79
CA ALA A 175 -5.71 4.72 -3.39
C ALA A 175 -4.64 4.74 -4.50
N GLY A 176 -4.35 3.60 -5.14
CA GLY A 176 -3.38 3.55 -6.23
C GLY A 176 -3.82 4.35 -7.46
N SER A 177 -5.11 4.28 -7.80
CA SER A 177 -5.65 5.03 -8.94
C SER A 177 -5.62 6.54 -8.68
N VAL A 178 -6.14 6.98 -7.54
CA VAL A 178 -6.16 8.41 -7.17
C VAL A 178 -4.73 8.94 -7.02
N TRP A 179 -3.80 8.16 -6.44
CA TRP A 179 -2.39 8.55 -6.33
C TRP A 179 -1.77 8.88 -7.67
N THR A 180 -1.96 8.01 -8.66
CA THR A 180 -1.43 8.21 -10.01
C THR A 180 -1.96 9.49 -10.67
N HIS A 181 -3.26 9.78 -10.51
CA HIS A 181 -3.89 10.95 -11.10
C HIS A 181 -3.56 12.24 -10.35
N ALA A 182 -3.41 12.19 -9.03
CA ALA A 182 -3.01 13.33 -8.21
C ALA A 182 -1.52 13.70 -8.37
N HIS A 183 -0.68 12.77 -8.88
CA HIS A 183 0.75 12.97 -9.15
C HIS A 183 1.07 12.83 -10.64
N PRO A 184 0.51 13.67 -11.51
CA PRO A 184 0.67 13.57 -12.96
C PRO A 184 2.12 13.86 -13.39
N SER A 185 2.49 13.32 -14.55
CA SER A 185 3.79 13.60 -15.19
C SER A 185 4.00 15.10 -15.44
N SER A 186 5.27 15.51 -15.64
CA SER A 186 5.60 16.90 -15.96
C SER A 186 4.85 17.43 -17.20
N ALA A 187 4.67 16.58 -18.23
CA ALA A 187 3.93 16.94 -19.43
C ALA A 187 2.44 17.20 -19.15
N VAL A 188 1.79 16.37 -18.33
CA VAL A 188 0.38 16.57 -17.95
C VAL A 188 0.22 17.80 -17.05
N ARG A 189 1.16 18.05 -16.12
CA ARG A 189 1.15 19.27 -15.31
C ARG A 189 1.26 20.52 -16.18
N ALA A 190 2.18 20.52 -17.17
CA ALA A 190 2.31 21.64 -18.10
C ALA A 190 1.02 21.87 -18.91
N ALA A 191 0.30 20.83 -19.30
CA ALA A 191 -0.99 20.97 -19.96
C ALA A 191 -2.05 21.61 -19.04
N TYR A 192 -2.11 21.21 -17.77
CA TYR A 192 -3.00 21.84 -16.77
C TYR A 192 -2.65 23.32 -16.50
N GLU A 193 -1.39 23.69 -16.61
CA GLU A 193 -0.93 25.07 -16.44
C GLU A 193 -1.23 25.93 -17.67
N ALA A 194 -1.23 25.34 -18.87
CA ALA A 194 -1.46 26.04 -20.12
C ALA A 194 -2.94 26.31 -20.42
N ASP A 195 -3.85 25.49 -19.91
CA ASP A 195 -5.30 25.60 -20.18
C ASP A 195 -6.10 25.60 -18.88
N PRO A 196 -6.74 26.74 -18.53
CA PRO A 196 -7.56 26.86 -17.33
C PRO A 196 -8.72 25.83 -17.27
N ALA A 197 -9.28 25.41 -18.41
CA ALA A 197 -10.33 24.40 -18.45
C ALA A 197 -9.82 23.01 -18.01
N LEU A 198 -8.55 22.72 -18.26
CA LEU A 198 -7.90 21.49 -17.81
C LEU A 198 -7.44 21.57 -16.34
N ALA A 199 -7.24 22.77 -15.80
CA ALA A 199 -6.85 22.95 -14.42
C ALA A 199 -7.90 22.38 -13.42
N GLU A 200 -9.18 22.39 -13.78
CA GLU A 200 -10.27 21.79 -12.99
C GLU A 200 -10.20 20.25 -12.91
N MET A 201 -9.42 19.61 -13.79
CA MET A 201 -9.18 18.15 -13.75
C MET A 201 -8.10 17.74 -12.74
N ARG A 202 -7.43 18.70 -12.08
CA ARG A 202 -6.43 18.40 -11.04
C ARG A 202 -7.12 17.82 -9.83
N LEU A 203 -6.67 16.65 -9.41
CA LEU A 203 -7.17 15.99 -8.22
C LEU A 203 -6.28 16.30 -7.01
N ASP A 204 -6.89 16.63 -5.87
CA ASP A 204 -6.24 16.50 -4.57
C ASP A 204 -6.37 15.05 -4.10
N PHE A 205 -5.27 14.45 -3.69
CA PHE A 205 -5.26 13.05 -3.29
C PHE A 205 -6.16 12.78 -2.10
N THR A 206 -6.05 13.59 -1.06
CA THR A 206 -6.75 13.36 0.22
C THR A 206 -8.24 13.58 0.06
N GLU A 207 -8.62 14.69 -0.56
CA GLU A 207 -10.01 15.06 -0.78
C GLU A 207 -10.71 14.05 -1.68
N THR A 208 -10.11 13.72 -2.83
CA THR A 208 -10.70 12.78 -3.79
C THR A 208 -10.82 11.38 -3.21
N LEU A 209 -9.77 10.89 -2.53
CA LEU A 209 -9.81 9.56 -1.93
C LEU A 209 -10.86 9.49 -0.82
N GLN A 210 -10.96 10.50 0.03
CA GLN A 210 -11.96 10.60 1.07
C GLN A 210 -13.37 10.52 0.49
N GLU A 211 -13.69 11.37 -0.49
CA GLU A 211 -15.01 11.40 -1.15
C GLU A 211 -15.41 10.05 -1.74
N VAL A 212 -14.48 9.42 -2.46
CA VAL A 212 -14.72 8.08 -3.04
C VAL A 212 -15.02 7.05 -1.96
N LEU A 213 -14.27 7.06 -0.85
CA LEU A 213 -14.46 6.10 0.24
C LEU A 213 -15.75 6.37 1.02
N GLU A 214 -16.17 7.64 1.21
CA GLU A 214 -17.46 8.02 1.81
C GLU A 214 -18.62 7.45 0.98
N VAL A 215 -18.61 7.67 -0.34
CA VAL A 215 -19.63 7.11 -1.26
C VAL A 215 -19.65 5.59 -1.20
N PHE A 216 -18.48 4.94 -1.13
CA PHE A 216 -18.39 3.48 -1.04
C PHE A 216 -18.96 2.96 0.29
N ALA A 217 -18.59 3.58 1.40
CA ALA A 217 -19.08 3.22 2.74
C ALA A 217 -20.60 3.42 2.84
N ALA A 218 -21.12 4.56 2.39
CA ALA A 218 -22.55 4.85 2.34
C ALA A 218 -23.31 3.82 1.48
N GLY A 219 -22.78 3.48 0.30
CA GLY A 219 -23.36 2.48 -0.59
C GLY A 219 -23.41 1.07 0.02
N LEU A 220 -22.38 0.68 0.78
CA LEU A 220 -22.34 -0.60 1.49
C LEU A 220 -23.35 -0.62 2.65
N LEU A 221 -23.44 0.46 3.42
CA LEU A 221 -24.42 0.61 4.51
C LEU A 221 -25.86 0.55 3.99
N ALA A 222 -26.15 1.21 2.85
CA ALA A 222 -27.47 1.20 2.25
C ALA A 222 -27.88 -0.18 1.68
N ARG A 223 -26.93 -1.00 1.24
CA ARG A 223 -27.15 -2.32 0.64
C ARG A 223 -27.11 -3.47 1.62
N ARG A 224 -26.90 -3.22 2.91
CA ARG A 224 -26.96 -4.26 3.92
C ARG A 224 -28.35 -4.92 3.86
N ARG A 225 -28.39 -6.25 3.80
CA ARG A 225 -29.65 -6.98 4.01
C ARG A 225 -30.01 -6.84 5.48
N VAL A 226 -31.20 -6.35 5.74
CA VAL A 226 -31.84 -6.49 7.04
C VAL A 226 -32.41 -7.90 7.04
N ASP A 227 -31.68 -8.87 7.63
CA ASP A 227 -32.18 -10.21 7.92
C ASP A 227 -33.09 -10.17 9.15
#